data_ab410bbc7fde67cad3cc6a77fc42f7cd
#
_entry.id   ab410bbc7fde67cad3cc6a77fc42f7cd
#
_cell.length_a   1.000
_cell.length_b   1.000
_cell.length_c   1.000
_cell.angle_alpha   90.00
_cell.angle_beta   90.00
_cell.angle_gamma   90.00
#
_symmetry.space_group_name_H-M   'P 1'
#
loop_
_entity.id
_entity.type
_entity.pdbx_description
1 polymer ?
#
loop_
_entity_poly.entity_id
_entity_poly.type
_entity_poly.pdbx_seq_one_letter_code
_entity_poly.pdbx_strand_id
1 'polypeptide(L)'
;VRARTVIGRGARLGVLIGAWPAGAVGVLCLVAAFVFLTGGLYGTAWALTTAGVYAALGSMAVGVALGTATGLALAIAPRGLLVRAPLRGLLAALTAGLPVAALHIAFLTGDGYTLASYPLSTHFVDWAVILTIALVAAARSGEIAGYGTDATTSGATDDAGSAETEAETERGAAH
;
A
#
# COMPACT_ATOMS: atom_id res chain seq x y z
N VAL A 1 9.97 -1.59 21.65
CA VAL A 1 9.12 -0.43 21.31
C VAL A 1 9.10 -0.21 19.79
N ARG A 2 10.27 -0.23 19.11
CA ARG A 2 10.41 0.08 17.69
C ARG A 2 9.65 -0.88 16.75
N ALA A 3 9.69 -2.19 17.03
CA ALA A 3 9.02 -3.20 16.19
C ALA A 3 7.49 -3.00 16.15
N ARG A 4 6.86 -2.76 17.29
CA ARG A 4 5.39 -2.51 17.36
C ARG A 4 4.97 -1.29 16.55
N THR A 5 5.79 -0.24 16.55
CA THR A 5 5.51 0.99 15.78
C THR A 5 5.61 0.75 14.28
N VAL A 6 6.60 -0.01 13.82
CA VAL A 6 6.80 -0.35 12.40
C VAL A 6 5.66 -1.25 11.90
N ILE A 7 5.28 -2.27 12.67
CA ILE A 7 4.15 -3.14 12.35
C ILE A 7 2.84 -2.34 12.29
N GLY A 8 2.60 -1.46 13.27
CA GLY A 8 1.41 -0.61 13.29
C GLY A 8 1.31 0.34 12.10
N ARG A 9 2.44 0.92 11.66
CA ARG A 9 2.50 1.75 10.44
C ARG A 9 2.22 0.92 9.18
N GLY A 10 2.79 -0.29 9.10
CA GLY A 10 2.52 -1.22 8.01
C GLY A 10 1.04 -1.61 7.94
N ALA A 11 0.42 -1.98 9.07
CA ALA A 11 -1.00 -2.30 9.14
C ALA A 11 -1.88 -1.11 8.70
N ARG A 12 -1.59 0.11 9.20
CA ARG A 12 -2.33 1.32 8.82
C ARG A 12 -2.23 1.61 7.32
N LEU A 13 -1.06 1.46 6.74
CA LEU A 13 -0.86 1.61 5.30
C LEU A 13 -1.63 0.54 4.53
N GLY A 14 -1.64 -0.70 5.02
CA GLY A 14 -2.41 -1.80 4.45
C GLY A 14 -3.91 -1.53 4.44
N VAL A 15 -4.46 -0.95 5.53
CA VAL A 15 -5.86 -0.48 5.57
C VAL A 15 -6.12 0.55 4.48
N LEU A 16 -5.26 1.55 4.34
CA LEU A 16 -5.43 2.60 3.33
C LEU A 16 -5.39 2.03 1.90
N ILE A 17 -4.44 1.14 1.61
CA ILE A 17 -4.31 0.49 0.30
C ILE A 17 -5.51 -0.43 0.03
N GLY A 18 -5.98 -1.18 1.03
CA GLY A 18 -7.14 -2.05 0.91
C GLY A 18 -8.47 -1.29 0.82
N ALA A 19 -8.58 -0.12 1.44
CA ALA A 19 -9.80 0.69 1.43
C ALA A 19 -10.08 1.31 0.04
N TRP A 20 -9.05 1.63 -0.73
CA TRP A 20 -9.21 2.20 -2.08
C TRP A 20 -9.96 1.26 -3.05
N PRO A 21 -9.48 0.03 -3.32
CA PRO A 21 -10.20 -0.90 -4.17
C PRO A 21 -11.53 -1.33 -3.54
N ALA A 22 -11.61 -1.47 -2.21
CA ALA A 22 -12.84 -1.76 -1.50
C ALA A 22 -13.91 -0.69 -1.77
N GLY A 23 -13.53 0.59 -1.68
CA GLY A 23 -14.41 1.72 -1.98
C GLY A 23 -14.87 1.72 -3.45
N ALA A 24 -13.94 1.55 -4.39
CA ALA A 24 -14.25 1.54 -5.81
C ALA A 24 -15.21 0.40 -6.19
N VAL A 25 -14.93 -0.83 -5.74
CA VAL A 25 -15.80 -2.00 -5.98
C VAL A 25 -17.14 -1.82 -5.29
N GLY A 26 -17.16 -1.32 -4.04
CA GLY A 26 -18.38 -1.06 -3.31
C GLY A 26 -19.30 -0.07 -4.02
N VAL A 27 -18.76 1.05 -4.50
CA VAL A 27 -19.52 2.06 -5.27
C VAL A 27 -20.04 1.48 -6.58
N LEU A 28 -19.21 0.75 -7.33
CA LEU A 28 -19.62 0.09 -8.58
C LEU A 28 -20.77 -0.90 -8.35
N CYS A 29 -20.66 -1.73 -7.32
CA CYS A 29 -21.72 -2.69 -6.98
C CYS A 29 -23.01 -2.00 -6.55
N LEU A 30 -22.92 -0.90 -5.79
CA LEU A 30 -24.09 -0.11 -5.38
C LEU A 30 -24.79 0.56 -6.57
N VAL A 31 -24.03 1.16 -7.48
CA VAL A 31 -24.58 1.78 -8.71
C VAL A 31 -25.24 0.70 -9.58
N ALA A 32 -24.60 -0.43 -9.80
CA ALA A 32 -25.17 -1.54 -10.53
C ALA A 32 -26.44 -2.07 -9.86
N ALA A 33 -26.41 -2.29 -8.54
CA ALA A 33 -27.58 -2.73 -7.78
C ALA A 33 -28.76 -1.75 -7.91
N PHE A 34 -28.49 -0.45 -7.88
CA PHE A 34 -29.53 0.59 -8.09
C PHE A 34 -30.17 0.50 -9.48
N VAL A 35 -29.35 0.31 -10.53
CA VAL A 35 -29.85 0.12 -11.90
C VAL A 35 -30.72 -1.14 -12.00
N PHE A 36 -30.33 -2.25 -11.40
CA PHE A 36 -31.11 -3.49 -11.40
C PHE A 36 -32.38 -3.40 -10.55
N LEU A 37 -32.36 -2.61 -9.46
CA LEU A 37 -33.56 -2.32 -8.66
C LEU A 37 -34.59 -1.55 -9.47
N THR A 38 -34.19 -0.53 -10.23
CA THR A 38 -35.10 0.27 -11.07
C THR A 38 -35.64 -0.54 -12.25
N GLY A 39 -34.87 -1.56 -12.70
CA GLY A 39 -35.32 -2.51 -13.71
C GLY A 39 -36.20 -3.67 -13.18
N GLY A 40 -36.53 -3.70 -11.89
CA GLY A 40 -37.35 -4.74 -11.28
C GLY A 40 -36.63 -6.07 -11.00
N LEU A 41 -35.29 -6.11 -11.15
CA LEU A 41 -34.44 -7.30 -10.96
C LEU A 41 -33.89 -7.39 -9.52
N TYR A 42 -34.78 -7.49 -8.55
CA TYR A 42 -34.45 -7.45 -7.11
C TYR A 42 -33.44 -8.50 -6.66
N GLY A 43 -33.52 -9.72 -7.17
CA GLY A 43 -32.59 -10.80 -6.84
C GLY A 43 -31.16 -10.49 -7.27
N THR A 44 -31.00 -9.95 -8.48
CA THR A 44 -29.67 -9.54 -9.00
C THR A 44 -29.12 -8.37 -8.22
N ALA A 45 -29.95 -7.38 -7.89
CA ALA A 45 -29.54 -6.23 -7.10
C ALA A 45 -29.05 -6.65 -5.71
N TRP A 46 -29.76 -7.57 -5.04
CA TRP A 46 -29.36 -8.13 -3.77
C TRP A 46 -28.03 -8.89 -3.85
N ALA A 47 -27.87 -9.74 -4.85
CA ALA A 47 -26.64 -10.50 -5.08
C ALA A 47 -25.43 -9.58 -5.30
N LEU A 48 -25.58 -8.52 -6.11
CA LEU A 48 -24.53 -7.53 -6.33
C LEU A 48 -24.17 -6.76 -5.07
N THR A 49 -25.14 -6.34 -4.27
CA THR A 49 -24.89 -5.65 -3.00
C THR A 49 -24.11 -6.55 -2.05
N THR A 50 -24.53 -7.80 -1.92
CA THR A 50 -23.89 -8.79 -1.06
C THR A 50 -22.46 -9.08 -1.53
N ALA A 51 -22.26 -9.31 -2.83
CA ALA A 51 -20.94 -9.51 -3.41
C ALA A 51 -20.01 -8.30 -3.20
N GLY A 52 -20.54 -7.07 -3.36
CA GLY A 52 -19.81 -5.83 -3.11
C GLY A 52 -19.33 -5.70 -1.66
N VAL A 53 -20.19 -6.04 -0.70
CA VAL A 53 -19.82 -6.03 0.73
C VAL A 53 -18.72 -7.06 1.02
N TYR A 54 -18.86 -8.29 0.55
CA TYR A 54 -17.82 -9.32 0.75
C TYR A 54 -16.50 -8.96 0.05
N ALA A 55 -16.54 -8.41 -1.16
CA ALA A 55 -15.36 -7.95 -1.86
C ALA A 55 -14.66 -6.80 -1.11
N ALA A 56 -15.40 -5.86 -0.57
CA ALA A 56 -14.87 -4.76 0.21
C ALA A 56 -14.21 -5.25 1.51
N LEU A 57 -14.89 -6.11 2.27
CA LEU A 57 -14.35 -6.68 3.51
C LEU A 57 -13.11 -7.54 3.23
N GLY A 58 -13.15 -8.37 2.18
CA GLY A 58 -12.02 -9.19 1.75
C GLY A 58 -10.81 -8.34 1.35
N SER A 59 -11.02 -7.29 0.58
CA SER A 59 -9.97 -6.35 0.17
C SER A 59 -9.30 -5.66 1.36
N MET A 60 -10.08 -5.21 2.33
CA MET A 60 -9.55 -4.62 3.56
C MET A 60 -8.76 -5.64 4.39
N ALA A 61 -9.28 -6.85 4.56
CA ALA A 61 -8.60 -7.91 5.30
C ALA A 61 -7.25 -8.29 4.65
N VAL A 62 -7.23 -8.44 3.34
CA VAL A 62 -6.00 -8.70 2.57
C VAL A 62 -5.03 -7.53 2.70
N GLY A 63 -5.50 -6.28 2.58
CA GLY A 63 -4.68 -5.09 2.76
C GLY A 63 -4.01 -5.04 4.13
N VAL A 64 -4.76 -5.28 5.20
CA VAL A 64 -4.23 -5.36 6.58
C VAL A 64 -3.20 -6.47 6.72
N ALA A 65 -3.48 -7.67 6.20
CA ALA A 65 -2.57 -8.81 6.27
C ALA A 65 -1.25 -8.51 5.55
N LEU A 66 -1.30 -8.00 4.32
CA LEU A 66 -0.12 -7.64 3.53
C LEU A 66 0.67 -6.49 4.17
N GLY A 67 -0.02 -5.45 4.66
CA GLY A 67 0.61 -4.33 5.34
C GLY A 67 1.29 -4.76 6.64
N THR A 68 0.66 -5.64 7.41
CA THR A 68 1.24 -6.21 8.63
C THR A 68 2.45 -7.09 8.33
N ALA A 69 2.36 -7.95 7.31
CA ALA A 69 3.47 -8.80 6.86
C ALA A 69 4.66 -7.96 6.39
N THR A 70 4.41 -6.90 5.60
CA THR A 70 5.44 -5.96 5.15
C THR A 70 6.08 -5.22 6.33
N GLY A 71 5.27 -4.74 7.28
CA GLY A 71 5.76 -4.10 8.51
C GLY A 71 6.59 -5.05 9.36
N LEU A 72 6.20 -6.31 9.48
CA LEU A 72 6.95 -7.34 10.21
C LEU A 72 8.28 -7.65 9.52
N ALA A 73 8.28 -7.84 8.20
CA ALA A 73 9.48 -8.09 7.43
C ALA A 73 10.50 -6.94 7.57
N LEU A 74 10.04 -5.70 7.50
CA LEU A 74 10.88 -4.52 7.72
C LEU A 74 11.35 -4.38 9.18
N ALA A 75 10.56 -4.83 10.16
CA ALA A 75 10.95 -4.79 11.57
C ALA A 75 12.06 -5.79 11.91
N ILE A 76 12.10 -6.95 11.24
CA ILE A 76 13.08 -8.03 11.44
C ILE A 76 14.33 -7.81 10.56
N ALA A 77 14.21 -7.05 9.46
CA ALA A 77 15.29 -6.84 8.52
C ALA A 77 16.53 -6.20 9.16
N PRO A 78 17.75 -6.66 8.78
CA PRO A 78 18.99 -6.09 9.27
C PRO A 78 19.09 -4.59 8.91
N ARG A 79 19.67 -3.80 9.82
CA ARG A 79 19.82 -2.34 9.64
C ARG A 79 20.52 -1.97 8.34
N GLY A 80 21.52 -2.76 7.92
CA GLY A 80 22.24 -2.53 6.66
C GLY A 80 21.37 -2.59 5.40
N LEU A 81 20.30 -3.42 5.40
CA LEU A 81 19.31 -3.46 4.32
C LEU A 81 18.35 -2.27 4.38
N LEU A 82 17.96 -1.86 5.59
CA LEU A 82 17.00 -0.78 5.80
C LEU A 82 17.54 0.61 5.42
N VAL A 83 18.83 0.83 5.60
CA VAL A 83 19.52 2.10 5.23
C VAL A 83 19.53 2.30 3.72
N ARG A 84 19.66 1.23 2.94
CA ARG A 84 19.68 1.29 1.48
C ARG A 84 18.26 1.33 0.93
N ALA A 85 17.82 2.51 0.47
CA ALA A 85 16.45 2.71 -0.05
C ALA A 85 16.00 1.67 -1.10
N PRO A 86 16.81 1.28 -2.11
CA PRO A 86 16.39 0.30 -3.11
C PRO A 86 16.17 -1.10 -2.51
N LEU A 87 17.03 -1.53 -1.58
CA LEU A 87 16.91 -2.85 -0.95
C LEU A 87 15.69 -2.91 -0.02
N ARG A 88 15.43 -1.84 0.71
CA ARG A 88 14.23 -1.69 1.54
C ARG A 88 12.96 -1.71 0.69
N GLY A 89 12.96 -0.98 -0.43
CA GLY A 89 11.86 -0.97 -1.38
C GLY A 89 11.61 -2.34 -2.00
N LEU A 90 12.68 -3.04 -2.41
CA LEU A 90 12.59 -4.40 -2.95
C LEU A 90 12.02 -5.38 -1.93
N LEU A 91 12.48 -5.32 -0.67
CA LEU A 91 11.94 -6.18 0.39
C LEU A 91 10.44 -5.94 0.61
N ALA A 92 10.02 -4.68 0.65
CA ALA A 92 8.60 -4.32 0.79
C ALA A 92 7.77 -4.78 -0.42
N ALA A 93 8.29 -4.61 -1.64
CA ALA A 93 7.64 -5.08 -2.87
C ALA A 93 7.45 -6.59 -2.89
N LEU A 94 8.49 -7.34 -2.52
CA LEU A 94 8.43 -8.81 -2.47
C LEU A 94 7.46 -9.30 -1.39
N THR A 95 7.49 -8.73 -0.20
CA THR A 95 6.59 -9.15 0.89
C THR A 95 5.13 -8.82 0.64
N ALA A 96 4.82 -7.77 -0.11
CA ALA A 96 3.45 -7.42 -0.48
C ALA A 96 3.01 -8.12 -1.79
N GLY A 97 3.86 -8.16 -2.81
CA GLY A 97 3.51 -8.65 -4.14
C GLY A 97 3.54 -10.17 -4.28
N LEU A 98 4.54 -10.84 -3.68
CA LEU A 98 4.70 -12.29 -3.80
C LEU A 98 3.49 -13.10 -3.32
N PRO A 99 2.90 -12.84 -2.15
CA PRO A 99 1.73 -13.58 -1.69
C PRO A 99 0.53 -13.41 -2.62
N VAL A 100 0.32 -12.21 -3.16
CA VAL A 100 -0.78 -11.93 -4.10
C VAL A 100 -0.54 -12.63 -5.42
N ALA A 101 0.69 -12.60 -5.95
CA ALA A 101 1.06 -13.31 -7.16
C ALA A 101 0.92 -14.83 -6.99
N ALA A 102 1.37 -15.38 -5.86
CA ALA A 102 1.25 -16.79 -5.56
C ALA A 102 -0.22 -17.24 -5.47
N LEU A 103 -1.07 -16.44 -4.82
CA LEU A 103 -2.50 -16.71 -4.74
C LEU A 103 -3.16 -16.66 -6.11
N HIS A 104 -2.80 -15.68 -6.94
CA HIS A 104 -3.29 -15.56 -8.30
C HIS A 104 -2.90 -16.77 -9.17
N ILE A 105 -1.64 -17.20 -9.10
CA ILE A 105 -1.16 -18.40 -9.80
C ILE A 105 -1.87 -19.66 -9.29
N ALA A 106 -2.05 -19.79 -7.97
CA ALA A 106 -2.76 -20.92 -7.39
C ALA A 106 -4.21 -20.98 -7.85
N PHE A 107 -4.88 -19.83 -7.96
CA PHE A 107 -6.25 -19.77 -8.49
C PHE A 107 -6.31 -20.21 -9.94
N LEU A 108 -5.40 -19.73 -10.78
CA LEU A 108 -5.33 -20.11 -12.19
C LEU A 108 -5.04 -21.62 -12.40
N THR A 109 -4.12 -22.17 -11.61
CA THR A 109 -3.83 -23.60 -11.67
C THR A 109 -5.00 -24.45 -11.19
N GLY A 110 -5.79 -23.94 -10.24
CA GLY A 110 -7.06 -24.56 -9.82
C GLY A 110 -8.10 -24.60 -10.93
N ASP A 111 -8.13 -23.58 -11.79
CA ASP A 111 -8.99 -23.51 -12.98
C ASP A 111 -8.45 -24.31 -14.19
N GLY A 112 -7.34 -25.03 -14.02
CA GLY A 112 -6.77 -25.91 -15.05
C GLY A 112 -5.82 -25.23 -16.04
N TYR A 113 -5.44 -23.96 -15.81
CA TYR A 113 -4.41 -23.30 -16.64
C TYR A 113 -3.02 -23.81 -16.28
N THR A 114 -2.21 -24.07 -17.30
CA THR A 114 -0.78 -24.33 -17.15
C THR A 114 0.01 -23.08 -17.52
N LEU A 115 1.26 -22.97 -17.08
CA LEU A 115 2.15 -21.86 -17.45
C LEU A 115 2.30 -21.69 -18.97
N ALA A 116 2.20 -22.77 -19.75
CA ALA A 116 2.28 -22.77 -21.20
C ALA A 116 0.99 -22.31 -21.89
N SER A 117 -0.17 -22.53 -21.26
CA SER A 117 -1.49 -22.13 -21.78
C SER A 117 -1.99 -20.83 -21.20
N TYR A 118 -1.15 -20.13 -20.44
CA TYR A 118 -1.50 -18.91 -19.71
C TYR A 118 -1.83 -17.75 -20.67
N PRO A 119 -3.08 -17.28 -20.70
CA PRO A 119 -3.46 -16.18 -21.58
C PRO A 119 -3.06 -14.83 -20.97
N LEU A 120 -1.80 -14.45 -21.13
CA LEU A 120 -1.25 -13.18 -20.60
C LEU A 120 -2.10 -11.95 -20.95
N SER A 121 -2.69 -11.95 -22.16
CA SER A 121 -3.55 -10.86 -22.61
C SER A 121 -4.84 -10.71 -21.79
N THR A 122 -5.39 -11.81 -21.31
CA THR A 122 -6.63 -11.83 -20.53
C THR A 122 -6.38 -11.44 -19.08
N HIS A 123 -5.20 -11.77 -18.52
CA HIS A 123 -4.83 -11.49 -17.13
C HIS A 123 -3.91 -10.29 -16.96
N PHE A 124 -3.79 -9.47 -18.00
CA PHE A 124 -2.95 -8.25 -17.94
C PHE A 124 -3.36 -7.32 -16.80
N VAL A 125 -4.66 -7.17 -16.55
CA VAL A 125 -5.18 -6.31 -15.48
C VAL A 125 -4.77 -6.85 -14.11
N ASP A 126 -4.84 -8.15 -13.90
CA ASP A 126 -4.50 -8.79 -12.64
C ASP A 126 -3.01 -8.57 -12.30
N TRP A 127 -2.14 -8.76 -13.31
CA TRP A 127 -0.71 -8.50 -13.16
C TRP A 127 -0.40 -7.02 -12.94
N ALA A 128 -1.14 -6.12 -13.60
CA ALA A 128 -0.99 -4.68 -13.37
C ALA A 128 -1.37 -4.31 -11.94
N VAL A 129 -2.41 -4.90 -11.37
CA VAL A 129 -2.81 -4.71 -9.97
C VAL A 129 -1.73 -5.22 -9.01
N ILE A 130 -1.22 -6.46 -9.24
CA ILE A 130 -0.15 -7.05 -8.42
C ILE A 130 1.10 -6.15 -8.43
N LEU A 131 1.51 -5.70 -9.61
CA LEU A 131 2.65 -4.81 -9.78
C LEU A 131 2.43 -3.47 -9.07
N THR A 132 1.22 -2.90 -9.17
CA THR A 132 0.87 -1.65 -8.49
C THR A 132 0.97 -1.81 -6.97
N ILE A 133 0.45 -2.90 -6.39
CA ILE A 133 0.57 -3.19 -4.96
C ILE A 133 2.04 -3.25 -4.55
N ALA A 134 2.88 -3.97 -5.31
CA ALA A 134 4.30 -4.10 -5.05
C ALA A 134 5.02 -2.73 -5.13
N LEU A 135 4.73 -1.92 -6.14
CA LEU A 135 5.32 -0.58 -6.31
C LEU A 135 4.90 0.38 -5.21
N VAL A 136 3.64 0.38 -4.80
CA VAL A 136 3.15 1.22 -3.69
C VAL A 136 3.81 0.81 -2.38
N ALA A 137 3.95 -0.50 -2.12
CA ALA A 137 4.66 -0.99 -0.94
C ALA A 137 6.14 -0.57 -0.95
N ALA A 138 6.81 -0.63 -2.12
CA ALA A 138 8.18 -0.18 -2.29
C ALA A 138 8.32 1.33 -2.02
N ALA A 139 7.46 2.15 -2.63
CA ALA A 139 7.49 3.61 -2.48
C ALA A 139 7.26 4.05 -1.03
N ARG A 140 6.36 3.36 -0.33
CA ARG A 140 6.02 3.68 1.07
C ARG A 140 6.91 2.99 2.11
N SER A 141 7.87 2.19 1.68
CA SER A 141 8.76 1.44 2.59
C SER A 141 9.54 2.34 3.55
N GLY A 142 9.87 3.57 3.13
CA GLY A 142 10.52 4.59 3.96
C GLY A 142 9.66 5.03 5.13
N GLU A 143 8.41 5.34 4.87
CA GLU A 143 7.43 5.77 5.89
C GLU A 143 7.16 4.64 6.91
N ILE A 144 7.02 3.39 6.43
CA ILE A 144 6.83 2.23 7.30
C ILE A 144 8.03 2.03 8.22
N ALA A 145 9.24 2.08 7.66
CA ALA A 145 10.50 1.86 8.39
C ALA A 145 10.91 3.05 9.28
N GLY A 146 10.26 4.22 9.12
CA GLY A 146 10.53 5.42 9.90
C GLY A 146 11.70 6.25 9.39
N TYR A 147 12.11 6.08 8.14
CA TYR A 147 13.17 6.86 7.49
C TYR A 147 12.64 8.06 6.66
N GLY A 148 11.32 8.26 6.64
CA GLY A 148 10.69 9.28 5.77
C GLY A 148 10.44 10.64 6.43
N THR A 149 10.68 10.80 7.74
CA THR A 149 10.32 12.01 8.49
C THR A 149 11.49 12.95 8.75
N ASP A 150 12.73 12.49 8.56
CA ASP A 150 13.91 13.26 8.98
C ASP A 150 14.42 14.24 7.91
N ALA A 151 14.07 14.01 6.63
CA ALA A 151 14.56 14.85 5.53
C ALA A 151 13.89 16.24 5.44
N THR A 152 12.67 16.39 5.97
CA THR A 152 11.93 17.66 5.93
C THR A 152 12.23 18.55 7.14
N THR A 153 12.71 17.99 8.24
CA THR A 153 12.98 18.75 9.46
C THR A 153 14.41 19.31 9.49
N SER A 154 15.36 18.64 8.80
CA SER A 154 16.77 19.08 8.76
C SER A 154 16.98 20.34 7.93
N GLY A 155 16.19 20.55 6.86
CA GLY A 155 16.32 21.74 6.02
C GLY A 155 15.77 23.03 6.64
N ALA A 156 14.79 22.91 7.54
CA ALA A 156 14.13 24.08 8.14
C ALA A 156 14.89 24.66 9.35
N THR A 157 15.75 23.88 9.99
CA THR A 157 16.56 24.32 11.13
C THR A 157 17.86 25.01 10.71
N ASP A 158 18.41 24.62 9.55
CA ASP A 158 19.66 25.22 9.06
C ASP A 158 19.43 26.66 8.54
N ASP A 159 18.27 26.92 7.91
CA ASP A 159 17.92 28.28 7.43
C ASP A 159 17.59 29.26 8.59
N ALA A 160 16.99 28.77 9.67
CA ALA A 160 16.66 29.60 10.82
C ALA A 160 17.92 30.01 11.62
N GLY A 161 18.90 29.12 11.76
CA GLY A 161 20.16 29.36 12.43
C GLY A 161 21.06 30.37 11.70
N SER A 162 21.01 30.37 10.36
CA SER A 162 21.78 31.29 9.53
C SER A 162 21.28 32.73 9.63
N ALA A 163 19.97 32.92 9.69
CA ALA A 163 19.34 34.23 9.79
C ALA A 163 19.58 34.93 11.18
N GLU A 164 19.63 34.16 12.26
CA GLU A 164 19.92 34.70 13.60
C GLU A 164 21.36 35.12 13.73
N THR A 165 22.31 34.40 13.14
CA THR A 165 23.75 34.74 13.20
C THR A 165 24.07 36.00 12.41
N GLU A 166 23.44 36.25 11.27
CA GLU A 166 23.60 37.48 10.50
C GLU A 166 23.03 38.70 11.21
N ALA A 167 21.87 38.56 11.86
CA ALA A 167 21.25 39.66 12.62
C ALA A 167 22.05 40.05 13.87
N GLU A 168 22.76 39.14 14.49
CA GLU A 168 23.62 39.43 15.67
C GLU A 168 24.94 40.07 15.26
N THR A 169 25.49 39.74 14.09
CA THR A 169 26.70 40.34 13.54
C THR A 169 26.47 41.81 13.14
N GLU A 170 25.31 42.11 12.55
CA GLU A 170 24.98 43.51 12.20
C GLU A 170 24.76 44.42 13.45
N ARG A 171 24.19 43.88 14.54
CA ARG A 171 24.04 44.64 15.79
C ARG A 171 25.36 44.92 16.50
N GLY A 172 26.35 44.02 16.39
CA GLY A 172 27.67 44.20 16.99
C GLY A 172 28.55 45.25 16.29
N ALA A 173 28.27 45.53 15.01
CA ALA A 173 29.04 46.52 14.22
C ALA A 173 28.55 47.98 14.39
N ALA A 174 27.44 48.22 15.09
CA ALA A 174 26.82 49.54 15.27
C ALA A 174 27.15 50.19 16.63
N HIS A 175 28.05 49.63 17.43
CA HIS A 175 28.61 50.17 18.67
C HIS A 175 30.11 50.36 18.55
#